data_3b8c6a9a7ebff203554ee6533413430a
#
_entry.id   3b8c6a9a7ebff203554ee6533413430a
#
_cell.length_a   1.000
_cell.length_b   1.000
_cell.length_c   1.000
_cell.angle_alpha   90.00
_cell.angle_beta   90.00
_cell.angle_gamma   90.00
#
_symmetry.space_group_name_H-M   'P 1'
#
loop_
_entity.id
_entity.type
_entity.pdbx_description
1 polymer ?
#
loop_
_entity_poly.entity_id
_entity_poly.type
_entity_poly.pdbx_seq_one_letter_code
_entity_poly.pdbx_strand_id
1 'polypeptide(L)'
;RDTDRSRGLGDVYKRQVKNMITGAAQMDGAILVVAATDGVMAQTKEHILLSRQVGVPYIVVFMNKCDMVDDEELLELVEMEIRELLNEYEFPGDDTPVIQGSALKALEDPNGEWGDKIMELMDAVDEWIPDPQRDTDKPFLMPVEDVFSITGRGTVATGRVERGVLHVSDEVEIVGLRPTTKTVVTGIEMFRKSLDFAQAGDNAGCLLRGVARDGVERGQVLAKPGSVTPHTKFKASVYVLSKEEGGRHTPFFSNYRPQFYFRTTDVTGVCNLPEGTEMCMPGDNIEMTIE
;
A
#
# COMPACT_ATOMS: atom_id res chain seq x y z
N ARG A 1 -3.67 -10.64 -34.29
CA ARG A 1 -2.43 -9.94 -33.80
C ARG A 1 -2.74 -8.85 -32.75
N ASP A 2 -3.96 -8.30 -32.69
CA ASP A 2 -4.34 -7.25 -31.72
C ASP A 2 -4.78 -7.80 -30.35
N THR A 3 -5.17 -9.07 -30.28
CA THR A 3 -5.60 -9.72 -29.05
C THR A 3 -4.46 -9.99 -28.05
N ASP A 4 -3.22 -10.17 -28.52
CA ASP A 4 -2.07 -10.42 -27.64
C ASP A 4 -1.53 -9.14 -26.98
N ARG A 5 -1.66 -7.98 -27.63
CA ARG A 5 -1.29 -6.68 -27.05
C ARG A 5 -2.26 -6.25 -25.95
N SER A 6 -3.56 -6.46 -26.14
CA SER A 6 -4.57 -6.12 -25.14
C SER A 6 -4.48 -7.00 -23.89
N ARG A 7 -4.10 -8.28 -24.02
CA ARG A 7 -3.84 -9.18 -22.90
C ARG A 7 -2.59 -8.74 -22.10
N GLY A 8 -1.51 -8.35 -22.77
CA GLY A 8 -0.30 -7.88 -22.12
C GLY A 8 -0.50 -6.58 -21.33
N LEU A 9 -1.28 -5.63 -21.85
CA LEU A 9 -1.64 -4.39 -21.16
C LEU A 9 -2.53 -4.66 -19.93
N GLY A 10 -3.50 -5.58 -20.04
CA GLY A 10 -4.34 -5.97 -18.90
C GLY A 10 -3.55 -6.64 -17.76
N ASP A 11 -2.52 -7.42 -18.08
CA ASP A 11 -1.68 -8.08 -17.08
C ASP A 11 -0.71 -7.10 -16.39
N VAL A 12 -0.22 -6.09 -17.12
CA VAL A 12 0.59 -5.01 -16.56
C VAL A 12 -0.26 -4.16 -15.61
N TYR A 13 -1.45 -3.78 -16.03
CA TYR A 13 -2.40 -3.00 -15.24
C TYR A 13 -2.80 -3.73 -13.95
N LYS A 14 -3.20 -4.99 -14.02
CA LYS A 14 -3.53 -5.80 -12.83
C LYS A 14 -2.37 -5.89 -11.84
N ARG A 15 -1.14 -5.95 -12.34
CA ARG A 15 0.07 -5.99 -11.50
C ARG A 15 0.33 -4.66 -10.82
N GLN A 16 0.08 -3.53 -11.50
CA GLN A 16 0.20 -2.19 -10.93
C GLN A 16 -0.83 -1.97 -9.82
N VAL A 17 -2.10 -2.29 -10.05
CA VAL A 17 -3.18 -2.19 -9.05
C VAL A 17 -2.87 -3.07 -7.82
N LYS A 18 -2.42 -4.32 -8.03
CA LYS A 18 -1.99 -5.20 -6.94
C LYS A 18 -0.86 -4.59 -6.10
N ASN A 19 0.18 -4.08 -6.75
CA ASN A 19 1.31 -3.47 -6.05
C ASN A 19 0.88 -2.20 -5.31
N MET A 20 -0.04 -1.43 -5.87
CA MET A 20 -0.60 -0.26 -5.23
C MET A 20 -1.41 -0.64 -3.97
N ILE A 21 -2.31 -1.60 -4.05
CA ILE A 21 -3.11 -2.04 -2.89
C ILE A 21 -2.21 -2.53 -1.75
N THR A 22 -1.22 -3.38 -2.06
CA THR A 22 -0.31 -3.93 -1.03
C THR A 22 0.66 -2.88 -0.47
N GLY A 23 1.05 -1.88 -1.25
CA GLY A 23 1.90 -0.77 -0.80
C GLY A 23 1.11 0.29 -0.04
N ALA A 24 -0.05 0.68 -0.55
CA ALA A 24 -0.87 1.75 0.03
C ALA A 24 -1.41 1.40 1.43
N ALA A 25 -1.68 0.12 1.71
CA ALA A 25 -2.11 -0.33 3.03
C ALA A 25 -1.08 -0.08 4.17
N GLN A 26 0.13 0.30 3.81
CA GLN A 26 1.23 0.58 4.76
C GLN A 26 1.59 2.08 4.82
N MET A 27 0.89 2.93 4.06
CA MET A 27 1.19 4.36 4.00
C MET A 27 0.51 5.14 5.12
N ASP A 28 1.23 6.08 5.72
CA ASP A 28 0.71 7.02 6.69
C ASP A 28 0.14 8.28 6.03
N GLY A 29 0.50 8.50 4.78
CA GLY A 29 0.01 9.54 3.90
C GLY A 29 0.52 9.31 2.48
N ALA A 30 0.00 10.04 1.50
CA ALA A 30 0.36 9.93 0.11
C ALA A 30 0.59 11.30 -0.55
N ILE A 31 1.55 11.36 -1.47
CA ILE A 31 1.68 12.46 -2.41
C ILE A 31 1.02 12.03 -3.72
N LEU A 32 -0.09 12.67 -4.08
CA LEU A 32 -0.76 12.48 -5.36
C LEU A 32 -0.11 13.37 -6.41
N VAL A 33 0.51 12.76 -7.42
CA VAL A 33 1.14 13.50 -8.52
C VAL A 33 0.19 13.54 -9.72
N VAL A 34 -0.18 14.76 -10.15
CA VAL A 34 -1.04 15.01 -11.31
C VAL A 34 -0.30 15.90 -12.28
N ALA A 35 -0.28 15.56 -13.57
CA ALA A 35 0.32 16.43 -14.58
C ALA A 35 -0.65 17.56 -14.95
N ALA A 36 -0.22 18.82 -14.81
CA ALA A 36 -1.04 20.00 -15.17
C ALA A 36 -1.45 19.99 -16.66
N THR A 37 -0.61 19.42 -17.53
CA THR A 37 -0.88 19.29 -18.96
C THR A 37 -2.01 18.33 -19.31
N ASP A 38 -2.24 17.32 -18.48
CA ASP A 38 -3.17 16.23 -18.75
C ASP A 38 -4.45 16.33 -17.89
N GLY A 39 -4.37 17.07 -16.77
CA GLY A 39 -5.44 17.22 -15.81
C GLY A 39 -5.80 15.90 -15.09
N VAL A 40 -7.05 15.80 -14.63
CA VAL A 40 -7.56 14.63 -13.93
C VAL A 40 -7.87 13.50 -14.92
N MET A 41 -7.07 12.45 -14.89
CA MET A 41 -7.21 11.26 -15.74
C MET A 41 -7.99 10.15 -15.02
N ALA A 42 -8.47 9.15 -15.78
CA ALA A 42 -9.12 7.97 -15.21
C ALA A 42 -8.26 7.26 -14.15
N GLN A 43 -6.94 7.19 -14.38
CA GLN A 43 -5.99 6.63 -13.41
C GLN A 43 -5.92 7.44 -12.11
N THR A 44 -6.02 8.77 -12.18
CA THR A 44 -6.06 9.63 -11.00
C THR A 44 -7.25 9.28 -10.11
N LYS A 45 -8.43 9.11 -10.71
CA LYS A 45 -9.66 8.67 -10.03
C LYS A 45 -9.48 7.31 -9.35
N GLU A 46 -8.93 6.34 -10.06
CA GLU A 46 -8.67 5.01 -9.52
C GLU A 46 -7.67 5.04 -8.36
N HIS A 47 -6.62 5.85 -8.45
CA HIS A 47 -5.62 5.98 -7.39
C HIS A 47 -6.22 6.58 -6.12
N ILE A 48 -7.05 7.62 -6.22
CA ILE A 48 -7.73 8.24 -5.07
C ILE A 48 -8.73 7.25 -4.45
N LEU A 49 -9.56 6.59 -5.28
CA LEU A 49 -10.50 5.58 -4.82
C LEU A 49 -9.79 4.45 -4.08
N LEU A 50 -8.72 3.90 -4.64
CA LEU A 50 -7.94 2.84 -4.00
C LEU A 50 -7.29 3.32 -2.70
N SER A 51 -6.74 4.54 -2.67
CA SER A 51 -6.18 5.13 -1.45
C SER A 51 -7.22 5.22 -0.35
N ARG A 52 -8.45 5.61 -0.68
CA ARG A 52 -9.56 5.64 0.26
C ARG A 52 -9.93 4.25 0.77
N GLN A 53 -10.04 3.28 -0.14
CA GLN A 53 -10.42 1.90 0.20
C GLN A 53 -9.39 1.18 1.08
N VAL A 54 -8.09 1.43 0.88
CA VAL A 54 -7.03 0.83 1.72
C VAL A 54 -6.74 1.64 2.98
N GLY A 55 -7.43 2.77 3.17
CA GLY A 55 -7.37 3.55 4.40
C GLY A 55 -6.16 4.49 4.51
N VAL A 56 -5.64 5.00 3.39
CA VAL A 56 -4.66 6.10 3.41
C VAL A 56 -5.32 7.33 4.04
N PRO A 57 -4.81 7.84 5.17
CA PRO A 57 -5.53 8.85 5.93
C PRO A 57 -5.38 10.27 5.38
N TYR A 58 -4.24 10.58 4.74
CA TYR A 58 -3.89 11.92 4.30
C TYR A 58 -3.33 11.91 2.88
N ILE A 59 -3.69 12.94 2.09
CA ILE A 59 -3.14 13.17 0.74
C ILE A 59 -2.61 14.61 0.69
N VAL A 60 -1.45 14.79 0.07
CA VAL A 60 -0.92 16.06 -0.41
C VAL A 60 -0.82 15.97 -1.92
N VAL A 61 -1.15 17.02 -2.65
CA VAL A 61 -1.12 17.01 -4.12
C VAL A 61 0.09 17.75 -4.64
N PHE A 62 0.80 17.15 -5.58
CA PHE A 62 1.83 17.81 -6.37
C PHE A 62 1.36 17.90 -7.83
N MET A 63 0.97 19.11 -8.26
CA MET A 63 0.62 19.41 -9.65
C MET A 63 1.90 19.64 -10.45
N ASN A 64 2.31 18.61 -11.19
CA ASN A 64 3.59 18.56 -11.90
C ASN A 64 3.48 19.10 -13.34
N LYS A 65 4.60 19.43 -13.95
CA LYS A 65 4.72 19.97 -15.32
C LYS A 65 4.08 21.33 -15.50
N CYS A 66 3.99 22.15 -14.46
CA CYS A 66 3.45 23.51 -14.57
C CYS A 66 4.31 24.42 -15.47
N ASP A 67 5.60 24.09 -15.65
CA ASP A 67 6.49 24.74 -16.61
C ASP A 67 6.08 24.61 -18.08
N MET A 68 5.17 23.71 -18.40
CA MET A 68 4.65 23.48 -19.76
C MET A 68 3.28 24.14 -20.01
N VAL A 69 2.73 24.83 -19.02
CA VAL A 69 1.41 25.47 -19.07
C VAL A 69 1.61 26.96 -18.83
N ASP A 70 1.40 27.76 -19.86
CA ASP A 70 1.55 29.22 -19.80
C ASP A 70 0.27 29.94 -19.35
N ASP A 71 -0.85 29.21 -19.21
CA ASP A 71 -2.16 29.74 -18.89
C ASP A 71 -2.50 29.46 -17.41
N GLU A 72 -2.50 30.51 -16.59
CA GLU A 72 -2.81 30.44 -15.16
C GLU A 72 -4.26 29.98 -14.93
N GLU A 73 -5.22 30.36 -15.78
CA GLU A 73 -6.63 29.94 -15.65
C GLU A 73 -6.77 28.42 -15.83
N LEU A 74 -5.92 27.83 -16.68
CA LEU A 74 -5.88 26.38 -16.86
C LEU A 74 -5.33 25.65 -15.62
N LEU A 75 -4.30 26.22 -14.98
CA LEU A 75 -3.75 25.67 -13.74
C LEU A 75 -4.80 25.70 -12.61
N GLU A 76 -5.51 26.82 -12.46
CA GLU A 76 -6.61 26.96 -11.49
C GLU A 76 -7.75 25.95 -11.76
N LEU A 77 -8.10 25.75 -13.02
CA LEU A 77 -9.13 24.79 -13.42
C LEU A 77 -8.73 23.34 -13.02
N VAL A 78 -7.50 22.94 -13.31
CA VAL A 78 -6.98 21.61 -12.96
C VAL A 78 -6.95 21.42 -11.44
N GLU A 79 -6.55 22.45 -10.71
CA GLU A 79 -6.58 22.42 -9.24
C GLU A 79 -8.01 22.24 -8.71
N MET A 80 -8.97 22.95 -9.27
CA MET A 80 -10.39 22.85 -8.90
C MET A 80 -10.92 21.42 -9.16
N GLU A 81 -10.62 20.85 -10.33
CA GLU A 81 -11.01 19.46 -10.66
C GLU A 81 -10.40 18.44 -9.67
N ILE A 82 -9.15 18.65 -9.24
CA ILE A 82 -8.51 17.78 -8.25
C ILE A 82 -9.24 17.88 -6.90
N ARG A 83 -9.55 19.10 -6.45
CA ARG A 83 -10.25 19.34 -5.17
C ARG A 83 -11.65 18.74 -5.18
N GLU A 84 -12.41 18.92 -6.26
CA GLU A 84 -13.72 18.30 -6.43
C GLU A 84 -13.64 16.77 -6.37
N LEU A 85 -12.66 16.19 -7.03
CA LEU A 85 -12.44 14.76 -7.03
C LEU A 85 -12.07 14.22 -5.64
N LEU A 86 -11.20 14.92 -4.89
CA LEU A 86 -10.87 14.55 -3.52
C LEU A 86 -12.11 14.58 -2.63
N ASN A 87 -12.95 15.59 -2.75
CA ASN A 87 -14.23 15.70 -2.02
C ASN A 87 -15.20 14.56 -2.39
N GLU A 88 -15.28 14.18 -3.68
CA GLU A 88 -16.09 13.05 -4.15
C GLU A 88 -15.72 11.72 -3.45
N TYR A 89 -14.43 11.53 -3.19
CA TYR A 89 -13.91 10.32 -2.51
C TYR A 89 -13.68 10.52 -1.01
N GLU A 90 -14.36 11.50 -0.39
CA GLU A 90 -14.35 11.76 1.05
C GLU A 90 -12.97 12.12 1.64
N PHE A 91 -12.08 12.71 0.85
CA PHE A 91 -10.93 13.44 1.36
C PHE A 91 -11.28 14.92 1.50
N PRO A 92 -10.66 15.68 2.43
CA PRO A 92 -10.92 17.10 2.61
C PRO A 92 -10.30 17.93 1.48
N GLY A 93 -10.89 17.87 0.26
CA GLY A 93 -10.32 18.44 -0.95
C GLY A 93 -10.08 19.95 -0.86
N ASP A 94 -10.97 20.68 -0.17
CA ASP A 94 -10.84 22.14 -0.01
C ASP A 94 -9.63 22.53 0.86
N ASP A 95 -9.31 21.73 1.86
CA ASP A 95 -8.22 21.97 2.81
C ASP A 95 -6.90 21.29 2.38
N THR A 96 -6.96 20.32 1.47
CA THR A 96 -5.79 19.56 1.00
C THR A 96 -4.76 20.48 0.35
N PRO A 97 -3.48 20.45 0.77
CA PRO A 97 -2.43 21.21 0.12
C PRO A 97 -2.21 20.77 -1.33
N VAL A 98 -2.22 21.73 -2.27
CA VAL A 98 -1.91 21.52 -3.68
C VAL A 98 -0.73 22.40 -4.04
N ILE A 99 0.41 21.78 -4.33
CA ILE A 99 1.64 22.47 -4.68
C ILE A 99 1.85 22.36 -6.20
N GLN A 100 1.98 23.51 -6.86
CA GLN A 100 2.27 23.61 -8.28
C GLN A 100 3.78 23.61 -8.51
N GLY A 101 4.27 22.77 -9.45
CA GLY A 101 5.69 22.64 -9.66
C GLY A 101 6.09 21.91 -10.95
N SER A 102 7.39 21.81 -11.14
CA SER A 102 8.03 21.01 -12.20
C SER A 102 9.17 20.19 -11.62
N ALA A 103 8.96 18.90 -11.45
CA ALA A 103 9.99 18.01 -10.91
C ALA A 103 11.23 17.92 -11.82
N LEU A 104 11.05 18.02 -13.16
CA LEU A 104 12.17 18.01 -14.10
C LEU A 104 13.03 19.28 -13.95
N LYS A 105 12.40 20.45 -13.89
CA LYS A 105 13.12 21.72 -13.73
C LYS A 105 13.79 21.83 -12.37
N ALA A 106 13.16 21.32 -11.32
CA ALA A 106 13.76 21.23 -10.00
C ALA A 106 15.00 20.31 -9.97
N LEU A 107 15.00 19.24 -10.76
CA LEU A 107 16.17 18.35 -10.88
C LEU A 107 17.31 19.02 -11.68
N GLU A 108 16.99 19.83 -12.71
CA GLU A 108 17.97 20.57 -13.52
C GLU A 108 18.62 21.71 -12.71
N ASP A 109 17.83 22.41 -11.88
CA ASP A 109 18.29 23.48 -10.99
C ASP A 109 17.65 23.36 -9.60
N PRO A 110 18.26 22.58 -8.69
CA PRO A 110 17.73 22.36 -7.34
C PRO A 110 17.67 23.60 -6.44
N ASN A 111 18.41 24.66 -6.77
CA ASN A 111 18.43 25.91 -6.01
C ASN A 111 17.63 27.04 -6.68
N GLY A 112 16.93 26.72 -7.77
CA GLY A 112 16.07 27.67 -8.48
C GLY A 112 14.62 27.61 -7.97
N GLU A 113 13.76 28.43 -8.55
CA GLU A 113 12.33 28.57 -8.22
C GLU A 113 11.60 27.21 -8.11
N TRP A 114 11.86 26.29 -9.05
CA TRP A 114 11.23 24.97 -9.05
C TRP A 114 11.78 24.05 -7.96
N GLY A 115 13.04 24.24 -7.55
CA GLY A 115 13.61 23.58 -6.38
C GLY A 115 12.92 24.01 -5.08
N ASP A 116 12.63 25.30 -4.94
CA ASP A 116 11.88 25.86 -3.81
C ASP A 116 10.46 25.24 -3.72
N LYS A 117 9.80 24.98 -4.87
CA LYS A 117 8.49 24.29 -4.91
C LYS A 117 8.55 22.85 -4.40
N ILE A 118 9.65 22.15 -4.57
CA ILE A 118 9.85 20.84 -3.96
C ILE A 118 10.01 20.96 -2.44
N MET A 119 10.69 21.99 -1.96
CA MET A 119 10.79 22.25 -0.51
C MET A 119 9.42 22.63 0.07
N GLU A 120 8.62 23.45 -0.60
CA GLU A 120 7.24 23.78 -0.24
C GLU A 120 6.37 22.51 -0.15
N LEU A 121 6.53 21.55 -1.08
CA LEU A 121 5.87 20.26 -1.00
C LEU A 121 6.27 19.47 0.27
N MET A 122 7.55 19.48 0.62
CA MET A 122 8.02 18.78 1.82
C MET A 122 7.50 19.44 3.10
N ASP A 123 7.50 20.77 3.14
CA ASP A 123 6.92 21.52 4.25
C ASP A 123 5.41 21.22 4.39
N ALA A 124 4.67 21.16 3.27
CA ALA A 124 3.26 20.79 3.27
C ALA A 124 3.04 19.34 3.75
N VAL A 125 3.93 18.40 3.42
CA VAL A 125 3.87 17.02 3.94
C VAL A 125 4.06 17.02 5.45
N ASP A 126 5.05 17.77 5.97
CA ASP A 126 5.36 17.82 7.41
C ASP A 126 4.24 18.50 8.22
N GLU A 127 3.58 19.51 7.65
CA GLU A 127 2.47 20.23 8.33
C GLU A 127 1.12 19.51 8.24
N TRP A 128 0.83 18.88 7.10
CA TRP A 128 -0.47 18.26 6.83
C TRP A 128 -0.61 16.82 7.32
N ILE A 129 0.46 16.04 7.24
CA ILE A 129 0.45 14.64 7.67
C ILE A 129 0.99 14.56 9.11
N PRO A 130 0.14 14.28 10.10
CA PRO A 130 0.59 14.21 11.49
C PRO A 130 1.54 13.03 11.71
N ASP A 131 2.42 13.18 12.70
CA ASP A 131 3.31 12.10 13.13
C ASP A 131 2.48 10.86 13.51
N PRO A 132 2.68 9.72 12.83
CA PRO A 132 1.87 8.54 13.08
C PRO A 132 2.20 7.93 14.43
N GLN A 133 1.15 7.55 15.17
CA GLN A 133 1.32 6.82 16.41
C GLN A 133 1.79 5.40 16.12
N ARG A 134 2.92 5.01 16.72
CA ARG A 134 3.55 3.70 16.52
C ARG A 134 3.29 2.78 17.71
N ASP A 135 2.77 1.59 17.44
CA ASP A 135 2.49 0.55 18.42
C ASP A 135 3.77 -0.18 18.86
N THR A 136 4.69 0.51 19.51
CA THR A 136 5.98 -0.07 19.95
C THR A 136 5.84 -1.04 21.12
N ASP A 137 4.81 -0.90 21.96
CA ASP A 137 4.57 -1.74 23.14
C ASP A 137 3.94 -3.11 22.82
N LYS A 138 3.44 -3.30 21.61
CA LYS A 138 2.85 -4.57 21.17
C LYS A 138 3.94 -5.59 20.81
N PRO A 139 3.62 -6.89 20.80
CA PRO A 139 4.55 -7.91 20.30
C PRO A 139 4.97 -7.62 18.86
N PHE A 140 6.28 -7.76 18.58
CA PHE A 140 6.86 -7.52 17.25
C PHE A 140 6.11 -8.30 16.15
N LEU A 141 5.87 -7.62 15.04
CA LEU A 141 5.34 -8.19 13.82
C LEU A 141 5.81 -7.38 12.60
N MET A 142 6.36 -8.07 11.61
CA MET A 142 6.77 -7.50 10.32
C MET A 142 6.32 -8.40 9.18
N PRO A 143 5.39 -7.95 8.33
CA PRO A 143 5.04 -8.64 7.08
C PRO A 143 6.24 -8.68 6.12
N VAL A 144 6.48 -9.83 5.51
CA VAL A 144 7.57 -9.99 4.54
C VAL A 144 7.13 -9.47 3.18
N GLU A 145 7.86 -8.50 2.65
CA GLU A 145 7.63 -7.89 1.32
C GLU A 145 8.52 -8.50 0.25
N ASP A 146 9.80 -8.68 0.56
CA ASP A 146 10.76 -9.28 -0.36
C ASP A 146 11.79 -10.11 0.39
N VAL A 147 12.43 -11.03 -0.35
CA VAL A 147 13.44 -11.95 0.19
C VAL A 147 14.59 -12.08 -0.78
N PHE A 148 15.79 -11.85 -0.29
CA PHE A 148 17.00 -12.03 -1.06
C PHE A 148 18.13 -12.67 -0.24
N SER A 149 19.09 -13.23 -0.93
CA SER A 149 20.28 -13.80 -0.30
C SER A 149 21.48 -12.90 -0.51
N ILE A 150 22.22 -12.68 0.55
CA ILE A 150 23.52 -12.00 0.48
C ILE A 150 24.61 -13.08 0.57
N THR A 151 25.45 -13.16 -0.46
CA THR A 151 26.55 -14.12 -0.52
C THR A 151 27.42 -13.99 0.73
N GLY A 152 27.63 -15.10 1.44
CA GLY A 152 28.44 -15.15 2.66
C GLY A 152 27.76 -14.61 3.94
N ARG A 153 26.57 -14.02 3.86
CA ARG A 153 25.84 -13.50 5.04
C ARG A 153 24.54 -14.25 5.33
N GLY A 154 23.81 -14.70 4.31
CA GLY A 154 22.58 -15.48 4.47
C GLY A 154 21.36 -14.85 3.81
N THR A 155 20.18 -15.23 4.27
CA THR A 155 18.88 -14.76 3.76
C THR A 155 18.43 -13.52 4.51
N VAL A 156 18.00 -12.51 3.76
CA VAL A 156 17.42 -11.27 4.28
C VAL A 156 15.95 -11.22 3.90
N ALA A 157 15.09 -11.05 4.87
CA ALA A 157 13.68 -10.72 4.68
C ALA A 157 13.48 -9.22 4.93
N THR A 158 12.84 -8.53 3.99
CA THR A 158 12.52 -7.11 4.13
C THR A 158 11.04 -6.89 4.32
N GLY A 159 10.71 -5.82 5.02
CA GLY A 159 9.35 -5.37 5.22
C GLY A 159 9.28 -4.18 6.14
N ARG A 160 8.09 -3.61 6.27
CA ARG A 160 7.80 -2.58 7.28
C ARG A 160 7.41 -3.26 8.59
N VAL A 161 8.03 -2.84 9.68
CA VAL A 161 7.60 -3.26 11.02
C VAL A 161 6.23 -2.68 11.30
N GLU A 162 5.22 -3.55 11.42
CA GLU A 162 3.83 -3.15 11.66
C GLU A 162 3.63 -2.71 13.13
N ARG A 163 4.25 -3.44 14.05
CA ARG A 163 4.16 -3.18 15.49
C ARG A 163 5.33 -3.79 16.26
N GLY A 164 5.55 -3.28 17.47
CA GLY A 164 6.57 -3.75 18.40
C GLY A 164 7.97 -3.27 18.06
N VAL A 165 8.93 -3.84 18.76
CA VAL A 165 10.38 -3.59 18.60
C VAL A 165 11.07 -4.93 18.42
N LEU A 166 12.06 -4.98 17.53
CA LEU A 166 12.93 -6.10 17.26
C LEU A 166 14.37 -5.70 17.49
N HIS A 167 15.11 -6.49 18.26
CA HIS A 167 16.55 -6.28 18.48
C HIS A 167 17.37 -7.34 17.72
N VAL A 168 18.61 -6.99 17.42
CA VAL A 168 19.58 -7.98 16.94
C VAL A 168 19.75 -9.06 18.00
N SER A 169 19.77 -10.32 17.58
CA SER A 169 19.79 -11.55 18.39
C SER A 169 18.43 -12.01 18.94
N ASP A 170 17.35 -11.30 18.68
CA ASP A 170 16.01 -11.78 19.03
C ASP A 170 15.62 -13.03 18.24
N GLU A 171 14.93 -13.96 18.91
CA GLU A 171 14.25 -15.09 18.29
C GLU A 171 12.94 -14.62 17.68
N VAL A 172 12.66 -15.02 16.44
CA VAL A 172 11.42 -14.75 15.72
C VAL A 172 10.84 -16.02 15.12
N GLU A 173 9.54 -16.04 14.90
CA GLU A 173 8.84 -17.05 14.12
C GLU A 173 8.52 -16.51 12.72
N ILE A 174 8.70 -17.38 11.71
CA ILE A 174 8.24 -17.18 10.34
C ILE A 174 6.87 -17.87 10.28
N VAL A 175 5.80 -17.10 10.13
CA VAL A 175 4.42 -17.57 10.25
C VAL A 175 3.65 -17.31 8.96
N GLY A 176 2.76 -18.22 8.57
CA GLY A 176 1.86 -18.12 7.42
C GLY A 176 2.34 -18.91 6.20
N LEU A 177 1.43 -19.28 5.32
CA LEU A 177 1.63 -20.02 4.06
C LEU A 177 2.26 -21.42 4.22
N ARG A 178 3.17 -21.60 5.16
CA ARG A 178 3.91 -22.84 5.46
C ARG A 178 3.88 -23.12 6.96
N PRO A 179 4.31 -24.33 7.38
CA PRO A 179 4.49 -24.61 8.81
C PRO A 179 5.42 -23.58 9.45
N THR A 180 5.02 -23.10 10.63
CA THR A 180 5.80 -22.11 11.38
C THR A 180 7.18 -22.63 11.72
N THR A 181 8.19 -21.80 11.45
CA THR A 181 9.61 -22.09 11.77
C THR A 181 10.19 -20.99 12.64
N LYS A 182 11.16 -21.33 13.48
CA LYS A 182 11.87 -20.39 14.35
C LYS A 182 13.24 -20.07 13.80
N THR A 183 13.65 -18.83 13.96
CA THR A 183 15.01 -18.38 13.61
C THR A 183 15.44 -17.23 14.52
N VAL A 184 16.69 -16.81 14.39
CA VAL A 184 17.25 -15.66 15.11
C VAL A 184 17.64 -14.59 14.10
N VAL A 185 17.31 -13.36 14.40
CA VAL A 185 17.72 -12.19 13.61
C VAL A 185 19.17 -11.84 13.97
N THR A 186 20.09 -12.01 13.03
CA THR A 186 21.54 -11.79 13.27
C THR A 186 22.01 -10.40 12.85
N GLY A 187 21.17 -9.63 12.19
CA GLY A 187 21.45 -8.27 11.78
C GLY A 187 20.18 -7.58 11.29
N ILE A 188 20.15 -6.28 11.45
CA ILE A 188 19.07 -5.40 10.99
C ILE A 188 19.71 -4.28 10.17
N GLU A 189 19.19 -4.03 8.98
CA GLU A 189 19.69 -2.97 8.09
C GLU A 189 18.52 -2.11 7.60
N MET A 190 18.73 -0.79 7.55
CA MET A 190 17.82 0.18 6.95
C MET A 190 18.63 1.21 6.18
N PHE A 191 18.28 1.48 4.91
CA PHE A 191 19.01 2.40 4.03
C PHE A 191 20.54 2.16 3.99
N ARG A 192 20.95 0.88 3.92
CA ARG A 192 22.37 0.44 3.94
C ARG A 192 23.13 0.75 5.24
N LYS A 193 22.42 1.06 6.33
CA LYS A 193 23.00 1.23 7.64
C LYS A 193 22.58 0.08 8.55
N SER A 194 23.53 -0.50 9.27
CA SER A 194 23.24 -1.50 10.31
C SER A 194 22.66 -0.82 11.52
N LEU A 195 21.63 -1.43 12.10
CA LEU A 195 20.93 -0.97 13.27
C LEU A 195 20.98 -2.03 14.37
N ASP A 196 20.92 -1.61 15.63
CA ASP A 196 20.82 -2.50 16.78
C ASP A 196 19.37 -2.99 16.99
N PHE A 197 18.40 -2.20 16.57
CA PHE A 197 16.97 -2.53 16.64
C PHE A 197 16.19 -1.88 15.48
N ALA A 198 14.99 -2.40 15.23
CA ALA A 198 13.95 -1.79 14.41
C ALA A 198 12.64 -1.75 15.17
N GLN A 199 11.84 -0.73 14.95
CA GLN A 199 10.56 -0.52 15.64
C GLN A 199 9.41 -0.28 14.66
N ALA A 200 8.19 -0.29 15.18
CA ALA A 200 6.98 -0.01 14.41
C ALA A 200 7.15 1.25 13.53
N GLY A 201 6.89 1.09 12.23
CA GLY A 201 7.07 2.12 11.21
C GLY A 201 8.35 2.00 10.39
N ASP A 202 9.38 1.33 10.88
CA ASP A 202 10.64 1.18 10.16
C ASP A 202 10.53 0.19 9.00
N ASN A 203 11.13 0.54 7.86
CA ASN A 203 11.37 -0.39 6.76
C ASN A 203 12.72 -1.07 6.97
N ALA A 204 12.71 -2.30 7.41
CA ALA A 204 13.91 -3.01 7.81
C ALA A 204 14.19 -4.26 6.97
N GLY A 205 15.47 -4.55 6.77
CA GLY A 205 15.97 -5.81 6.28
C GLY A 205 16.53 -6.64 7.43
N CYS A 206 15.92 -7.80 7.71
CA CYS A 206 16.28 -8.68 8.79
C CYS A 206 17.09 -9.86 8.25
N LEU A 207 18.34 -10.00 8.69
CA LEU A 207 19.20 -11.12 8.36
C LEU A 207 18.84 -12.32 9.26
N LEU A 208 18.41 -13.43 8.64
CA LEU A 208 17.90 -14.62 9.32
C LEU A 208 18.94 -15.73 9.39
N ARG A 209 19.15 -16.28 10.58
CA ARG A 209 20.13 -17.36 10.81
C ARG A 209 19.62 -18.70 10.28
N GLY A 210 20.42 -19.34 9.42
CA GLY A 210 20.14 -20.71 9.00
C GLY A 210 18.88 -20.92 8.14
N VAL A 211 18.28 -19.84 7.64
CA VAL A 211 17.13 -19.88 6.75
C VAL A 211 17.63 -19.81 5.32
N ALA A 212 17.26 -20.80 4.50
CA ALA A 212 17.51 -20.76 3.06
C ALA A 212 16.54 -19.74 2.40
N ARG A 213 16.91 -19.23 1.21
CA ARG A 213 16.06 -18.22 0.52
C ARG A 213 14.64 -18.72 0.26
N ASP A 214 14.47 -20.01 0.00
CA ASP A 214 13.18 -20.67 -0.21
C ASP A 214 12.47 -21.05 1.10
N GLY A 215 13.09 -20.82 2.27
CA GLY A 215 12.51 -21.03 3.59
C GLY A 215 11.64 -19.89 4.09
N VAL A 216 11.66 -18.76 3.41
CA VAL A 216 10.82 -17.58 3.69
C VAL A 216 10.36 -16.97 2.38
N GLU A 217 9.12 -16.46 2.35
CA GLU A 217 8.52 -15.88 1.15
C GLU A 217 7.61 -14.70 1.48
N ARG A 218 7.38 -13.86 0.46
CA ARG A 218 6.43 -12.75 0.54
C ARG A 218 5.05 -13.25 0.99
N GLY A 219 4.43 -12.53 1.92
CA GLY A 219 3.12 -12.86 2.47
C GLY A 219 3.20 -13.58 3.81
N GLN A 220 4.34 -14.16 4.17
CA GLN A 220 4.59 -14.59 5.55
C GLN A 220 4.86 -13.38 6.45
N VAL A 221 4.87 -13.58 7.75
CA VAL A 221 5.25 -12.57 8.74
C VAL A 221 6.39 -13.06 9.62
N LEU A 222 7.29 -12.16 9.98
CA LEU A 222 8.20 -12.35 11.11
C LEU A 222 7.49 -11.84 12.35
N ALA A 223 7.39 -12.66 13.38
CA ALA A 223 6.66 -12.30 14.59
C ALA A 223 7.41 -12.76 15.84
N LYS A 224 7.12 -12.10 16.97
CA LYS A 224 7.56 -12.59 18.28
C LYS A 224 7.03 -14.00 18.51
N PRO A 225 7.84 -14.95 18.98
CA PRO A 225 7.41 -16.32 19.19
C PRO A 225 6.09 -16.45 19.97
N GLY A 226 5.16 -17.23 19.44
CA GLY A 226 3.85 -17.48 20.06
C GLY A 226 2.86 -16.31 20.03
N SER A 227 3.17 -15.20 19.35
CA SER A 227 2.29 -14.02 19.32
C SER A 227 1.28 -14.02 18.20
N VAL A 228 1.43 -14.89 17.19
CA VAL A 228 0.57 -14.98 16.01
C VAL A 228 0.24 -16.44 15.71
N THR A 229 -1.03 -16.69 15.42
CA THR A 229 -1.52 -17.99 14.94
C THR A 229 -2.15 -17.82 13.56
N PRO A 230 -1.72 -18.55 12.52
CA PRO A 230 -2.34 -18.49 11.21
C PRO A 230 -3.72 -19.19 11.22
N HIS A 231 -4.67 -18.63 10.47
CA HIS A 231 -6.00 -19.17 10.30
C HIS A 231 -6.32 -19.31 8.82
N THR A 232 -6.97 -20.40 8.43
CA THR A 232 -7.41 -20.67 7.04
C THR A 232 -8.90 -20.42 6.85
N LYS A 233 -9.66 -20.24 7.94
CA LYS A 233 -11.09 -20.02 7.92
C LYS A 233 -11.49 -18.96 8.93
N PHE A 234 -12.28 -17.98 8.50
CA PHE A 234 -12.73 -16.89 9.35
C PHE A 234 -14.09 -16.35 8.89
N LYS A 235 -14.75 -15.59 9.75
CA LYS A 235 -15.94 -14.81 9.42
C LYS A 235 -15.55 -13.37 9.18
N ALA A 236 -16.16 -12.74 8.19
CA ALA A 236 -15.95 -11.35 7.86
C ALA A 236 -17.29 -10.66 7.59
N SER A 237 -17.42 -9.42 8.07
CA SER A 237 -18.42 -8.49 7.56
C SER A 237 -17.86 -7.85 6.30
N VAL A 238 -18.54 -8.02 5.19
CA VAL A 238 -18.08 -7.60 3.85
C VAL A 238 -19.09 -6.65 3.25
N TYR A 239 -18.64 -5.46 2.89
CA TYR A 239 -19.39 -4.55 2.05
C TYR A 239 -19.02 -4.78 0.58
N VAL A 240 -20.01 -4.99 -0.26
CA VAL A 240 -19.82 -5.23 -1.70
C VAL A 240 -20.04 -3.94 -2.45
N LEU A 241 -18.97 -3.33 -2.94
CA LEU A 241 -19.05 -2.06 -3.68
C LEU A 241 -20.10 -2.13 -4.80
N SER A 242 -20.93 -1.10 -4.88
CA SER A 242 -21.90 -0.90 -5.94
C SER A 242 -21.22 -0.54 -7.27
N LYS A 243 -21.98 -0.54 -8.36
CA LYS A 243 -21.48 -0.12 -9.68
C LYS A 243 -21.02 1.34 -9.68
N GLU A 244 -21.73 2.20 -8.98
CA GLU A 244 -21.45 3.64 -8.90
C GLU A 244 -20.15 3.92 -8.14
N GLU A 245 -19.83 3.08 -7.18
CA GLU A 245 -18.58 3.09 -6.41
C GLU A 245 -17.40 2.38 -7.14
N GLY A 246 -17.55 2.06 -8.42
CA GLY A 246 -16.52 1.35 -9.19
C GLY A 246 -16.48 -0.16 -8.94
N GLY A 247 -17.48 -0.70 -8.24
CA GLY A 247 -17.59 -2.11 -7.90
C GLY A 247 -18.16 -2.97 -9.03
N ARG A 248 -18.56 -4.18 -8.66
CA ARG A 248 -19.12 -5.16 -9.60
C ARG A 248 -20.56 -4.79 -10.05
N HIS A 249 -20.97 -5.33 -11.19
CA HIS A 249 -22.30 -5.08 -11.77
C HIS A 249 -23.27 -6.25 -11.58
N THR A 250 -22.78 -7.40 -11.13
CA THR A 250 -23.56 -8.63 -11.04
C THR A 250 -23.44 -9.22 -9.64
N PRO A 251 -24.49 -9.89 -9.15
CA PRO A 251 -24.42 -10.61 -7.88
C PRO A 251 -23.39 -11.74 -7.93
N PHE A 252 -23.04 -12.26 -6.76
CA PHE A 252 -22.29 -13.50 -6.65
C PHE A 252 -23.00 -14.47 -5.68
N PHE A 253 -22.66 -15.73 -5.82
CA PHE A 253 -23.24 -16.84 -5.09
C PHE A 253 -22.20 -17.48 -4.16
N SER A 254 -22.63 -18.34 -3.24
CA SER A 254 -21.73 -19.17 -2.46
C SER A 254 -20.73 -19.91 -3.35
N ASN A 255 -19.53 -20.15 -2.84
CA ASN A 255 -18.37 -20.67 -3.56
C ASN A 255 -17.74 -19.69 -4.57
N TYR A 256 -18.06 -18.39 -4.51
CA TYR A 256 -17.35 -17.38 -5.24
C TYR A 256 -15.89 -17.32 -4.78
N ARG A 257 -14.94 -17.22 -5.71
CA ARG A 257 -13.50 -17.30 -5.46
C ARG A 257 -12.77 -16.04 -5.91
N PRO A 258 -12.83 -14.95 -5.14
CA PRO A 258 -12.05 -13.74 -5.42
C PRO A 258 -10.62 -13.86 -4.92
N GLN A 259 -9.80 -12.90 -5.30
CA GLN A 259 -8.51 -12.64 -4.67
C GLN A 259 -8.72 -11.80 -3.42
N PHE A 260 -8.17 -12.25 -2.30
CA PHE A 260 -8.11 -11.52 -1.04
C PHE A 260 -6.72 -10.96 -0.84
N TYR A 261 -6.63 -9.71 -0.46
CA TYR A 261 -5.36 -9.05 -0.15
C TYR A 261 -5.17 -8.99 1.36
N PHE A 262 -4.11 -9.60 1.83
CA PHE A 262 -3.72 -9.57 3.25
C PHE A 262 -2.30 -9.05 3.35
N ARG A 263 -2.10 -7.86 3.93
CA ARG A 263 -0.80 -7.23 4.08
C ARG A 263 -0.03 -7.20 2.74
N THR A 264 1.00 -8.02 2.61
CA THR A 264 1.93 -8.02 1.47
C THR A 264 1.60 -9.05 0.39
N THR A 265 0.56 -9.86 0.57
CA THR A 265 0.19 -10.94 -0.37
C THR A 265 -1.28 -10.93 -0.76
N ASP A 266 -1.57 -11.63 -1.82
CA ASP A 266 -2.92 -11.98 -2.26
C ASP A 266 -3.10 -13.49 -2.24
N VAL A 267 -4.25 -13.93 -1.80
CA VAL A 267 -4.65 -15.34 -1.77
C VAL A 267 -6.04 -15.52 -2.36
N THR A 268 -6.25 -16.62 -3.05
CA THR A 268 -7.59 -16.99 -3.52
C THR A 268 -8.34 -17.63 -2.36
N GLY A 269 -9.48 -17.08 -1.99
CA GLY A 269 -10.35 -17.66 -0.96
C GLY A 269 -11.72 -17.98 -1.51
N VAL A 270 -12.48 -18.76 -0.77
CA VAL A 270 -13.86 -19.15 -1.08
C VAL A 270 -14.81 -18.40 -0.16
N CYS A 271 -15.74 -17.63 -0.74
CA CYS A 271 -16.82 -16.98 -0.01
C CYS A 271 -18.00 -17.94 0.16
N ASN A 272 -18.38 -18.22 1.41
CA ASN A 272 -19.56 -18.98 1.74
C ASN A 272 -20.57 -18.03 2.39
N LEU A 273 -21.70 -17.82 1.70
CA LEU A 273 -22.81 -17.01 2.19
C LEU A 273 -23.52 -17.72 3.35
N PRO A 274 -24.16 -16.98 4.27
CA PRO A 274 -24.92 -17.57 5.37
C PRO A 274 -26.12 -18.38 4.86
N GLU A 275 -26.57 -19.34 5.67
CA GLU A 275 -27.75 -20.16 5.37
C GLU A 275 -28.98 -19.27 5.10
N GLY A 276 -29.70 -19.56 4.02
CA GLY A 276 -30.88 -18.83 3.60
C GLY A 276 -30.59 -17.64 2.66
N THR A 277 -29.29 -17.34 2.40
CA THR A 277 -28.90 -16.31 1.43
C THR A 277 -28.44 -16.97 0.13
N GLU A 278 -29.20 -16.80 -0.93
CA GLU A 278 -28.87 -17.39 -2.23
C GLU A 278 -27.76 -16.62 -2.96
N MET A 279 -27.81 -15.27 -2.90
CA MET A 279 -26.86 -14.39 -3.59
C MET A 279 -26.56 -13.14 -2.77
N CYS A 280 -25.46 -12.50 -3.08
CA CYS A 280 -25.06 -11.19 -2.56
C CYS A 280 -25.02 -10.18 -3.71
N MET A 281 -25.70 -9.05 -3.53
CA MET A 281 -25.83 -8.00 -4.51
C MET A 281 -24.74 -6.93 -4.34
N PRO A 282 -24.37 -6.20 -5.41
CA PRO A 282 -23.63 -4.95 -5.26
C PRO A 282 -24.36 -3.97 -4.34
N GLY A 283 -23.65 -3.38 -3.39
CA GLY A 283 -24.21 -2.50 -2.35
C GLY A 283 -24.60 -3.21 -1.05
N ASP A 284 -24.59 -4.55 -1.02
CA ASP A 284 -24.91 -5.29 0.20
C ASP A 284 -23.77 -5.26 1.24
N ASN A 285 -24.18 -5.23 2.50
CA ASN A 285 -23.31 -5.48 3.64
C ASN A 285 -23.70 -6.82 4.28
N ILE A 286 -22.81 -7.80 4.24
CA ILE A 286 -23.12 -9.17 4.63
C ILE A 286 -22.00 -9.82 5.44
N GLU A 287 -22.37 -10.56 6.50
CA GLU A 287 -21.41 -11.42 7.20
C GLU A 287 -21.31 -12.77 6.48
N MET A 288 -20.10 -13.16 6.09
CA MET A 288 -19.85 -14.43 5.41
C MET A 288 -18.65 -15.16 5.99
N THR A 289 -18.59 -16.46 5.70
CA THR A 289 -17.43 -17.29 6.04
C THR A 289 -16.49 -17.37 4.84
N ILE A 290 -15.21 -17.12 5.07
CA ILE A 290 -14.15 -17.17 4.06
C ILE A 290 -13.18 -18.28 4.41
N GLU A 291 -12.81 -19.09 3.40
CA GLU A 291 -11.91 -20.23 3.53
C GLU A 291 -10.88 -20.26 2.43
#